data_add6dd23ac46d28bcb91f275fd1b1269
#
_entry.id   add6dd23ac46d28bcb91f275fd1b1269
#
_cell.length_a   1.000
_cell.length_b   1.000
_cell.length_c   1.000
_cell.angle_alpha   90.00
_cell.angle_beta   90.00
_cell.angle_gamma   90.00
#
_symmetry.space_group_name_H-M   'P 1'
#
loop_
_entity.id
_entity.type
_entity.pdbx_description
1 polymer ?
#
loop_
_entity_poly.entity_id
_entity_poly.type
_entity_poly.pdbx_seq_one_letter_code
_entity_poly.pdbx_strand_id
1 'polypeptide(L)'
;MKPILKKWVRLAAVLAAFAAAAVLAACAQSARPGTVRALLCSPEKFESLQAGRTPSKAALVTGLSIGGTQLVQDGETGVYYYSLPQKEQDSAPSISFMGERGTRLKILQDFEGTALPSGGTVQLLAYTKSEYQTLQLVCTPLPILSIWADKDPDRIEKSPNVPMSLTLYDNRANAGVPVVQAAGTMHVRGRGSTNYPKKGYRLKLTHTNGQENDMALLGLRSDGDWILYAGYAETEKLRQVFSAKLWHEGCSTDNEFGVPNSNDYKFLELFLNGRYWGLYALGYPIDSKQWQLQEGEYAYFKVNPLVWEPEQDYTEGGKTPGYELAGGADQDSEDEQVWQPLNDYYQTFFSAEWEDRQVLYTLADEKNAIDTWLFIDLIQGVDQMLDEGRLYNMYLVAKKGEGGTKILYAPWDFDRTWGFVLGENNTNYLGLEPEDHVEMTLNPVEKLIAWEEKDMIRAVYEQWQVLRAGAWSNENVQALLDGCEQDIFASGAYDRDFARWPDSGHNDGQTDLSEFHAYVAGRFREMDSHMQGLLEK
;
A
#
# COMPACT_ATOMS: atom_id res chain seq x y z
N MET A 1 -35.05 13.25 12.51
CA MET A 1 -35.28 13.18 11.05
C MET A 1 -34.68 14.31 10.21
N LYS A 2 -34.43 15.51 10.74
CA LYS A 2 -33.86 16.65 9.96
C LYS A 2 -32.37 16.57 9.55
N PRO A 3 -31.42 15.97 10.31
CA PRO A 3 -30.01 15.94 9.88
C PRO A 3 -29.70 14.90 8.79
N ILE A 4 -30.45 13.80 8.75
CA ILE A 4 -30.25 12.73 7.75
C ILE A 4 -30.69 13.21 6.36
N LEU A 5 -31.79 13.92 6.26
CA LEU A 5 -32.31 14.46 5.00
C LEU A 5 -31.34 15.48 4.36
N LYS A 6 -30.62 16.28 5.18
CA LYS A 6 -29.61 17.23 4.68
C LYS A 6 -28.36 16.53 4.14
N LYS A 7 -27.96 15.37 4.70
CA LYS A 7 -26.84 14.56 4.17
C LYS A 7 -27.18 13.97 2.80
N TRP A 8 -28.41 13.48 2.63
CA TRP A 8 -28.87 12.90 1.37
C TRP A 8 -29.02 13.92 0.24
N VAL A 9 -29.44 15.16 0.57
CA VAL A 9 -29.53 16.26 -0.41
C VAL A 9 -28.13 16.67 -0.89
N ARG A 10 -27.11 16.61 -0.05
CA ARG A 10 -25.72 16.93 -0.44
C ARG A 10 -25.09 15.82 -1.29
N LEU A 11 -25.30 14.55 -0.96
CA LEU A 11 -24.82 13.42 -1.77
C LEU A 11 -25.48 13.40 -3.16
N ALA A 12 -26.78 13.68 -3.22
CA ALA A 12 -27.51 13.87 -4.47
C ALA A 12 -26.99 15.09 -5.27
N ALA A 13 -26.56 16.15 -4.61
CA ALA A 13 -25.97 17.33 -5.24
C ALA A 13 -24.57 17.04 -5.83
N VAL A 14 -23.75 16.20 -5.18
CA VAL A 14 -22.45 15.75 -5.70
C VAL A 14 -22.66 14.85 -6.92
N LEU A 15 -23.60 13.89 -6.86
CA LEU A 15 -23.94 13.04 -8.00
C LEU A 15 -24.58 13.86 -9.15
N ALA A 16 -25.38 14.88 -8.82
CA ALA A 16 -25.94 15.81 -9.81
C ALA A 16 -24.86 16.73 -10.41
N ALA A 17 -23.83 17.12 -9.66
CA ALA A 17 -22.68 17.84 -10.18
C ALA A 17 -21.86 16.98 -11.14
N PHE A 18 -21.69 15.69 -10.87
CA PHE A 18 -21.08 14.73 -11.79
C PHE A 18 -21.92 14.53 -13.06
N ALA A 19 -23.25 14.39 -12.92
CA ALA A 19 -24.15 14.32 -14.06
C ALA A 19 -24.18 15.64 -14.86
N ALA A 20 -24.11 16.79 -14.20
CA ALA A 20 -24.02 18.10 -14.85
C ALA A 20 -22.68 18.31 -15.54
N ALA A 21 -21.56 17.86 -14.96
CA ALA A 21 -20.25 17.86 -15.61
C ALA A 21 -20.23 16.94 -16.84
N ALA A 22 -20.87 15.78 -16.77
CA ALA A 22 -21.02 14.87 -17.90
C ALA A 22 -21.95 15.45 -19.00
N VAL A 23 -23.00 16.19 -18.63
CA VAL A 23 -23.90 16.87 -19.58
C VAL A 23 -23.27 18.13 -20.17
N LEU A 24 -22.48 18.87 -19.40
CA LEU A 24 -21.68 20.01 -19.93
C LEU A 24 -20.58 19.52 -20.88
N ALA A 25 -19.99 18.36 -20.63
CA ALA A 25 -19.07 17.70 -21.57
C ALA A 25 -19.74 17.31 -22.90
N ALA A 26 -21.03 17.01 -22.90
CA ALA A 26 -21.78 16.69 -24.12
C ALA A 26 -22.09 17.90 -25.00
N CYS A 27 -21.98 19.12 -24.48
CA CYS A 27 -22.21 20.36 -25.24
C CYS A 27 -20.92 21.01 -25.77
N ALA A 28 -19.73 20.58 -25.30
CA ALA A 28 -18.47 21.01 -25.87
C ALA A 28 -18.19 20.26 -27.17
N GLN A 29 -17.96 20.96 -28.27
CA GLN A 29 -17.63 20.33 -29.54
C GLN A 29 -16.28 19.60 -29.41
N SER A 30 -16.31 18.27 -29.36
CA SER A 30 -15.09 17.47 -29.45
C SER A 30 -14.44 17.66 -30.83
N ALA A 31 -13.17 18.00 -30.88
CA ALA A 31 -12.41 17.95 -32.13
C ALA A 31 -12.34 16.50 -32.63
N ARG A 32 -12.20 16.33 -33.94
CA ARG A 32 -12.07 14.98 -34.54
C ARG A 32 -10.87 14.26 -33.91
N PRO A 33 -11.05 13.03 -33.38
CA PRO A 33 -9.97 12.27 -32.80
C PRO A 33 -8.87 12.00 -33.83
N GLY A 34 -7.62 12.13 -33.42
CA GLY A 34 -6.44 11.72 -34.17
C GLY A 34 -5.73 10.59 -33.45
N THR A 35 -5.10 9.65 -34.15
CA THR A 35 -4.24 8.65 -33.49
C THR A 35 -2.97 9.34 -32.96
N VAL A 36 -2.37 8.84 -31.88
CA VAL A 36 -1.09 9.33 -31.34
C VAL A 36 -0.09 9.49 -32.49
N ARG A 37 0.09 8.45 -33.31
CA ARG A 37 1.01 8.44 -34.46
C ARG A 37 0.76 9.59 -35.45
N ALA A 38 -0.48 9.94 -35.74
CA ALA A 38 -0.83 11.00 -36.69
C ALA A 38 -0.60 12.41 -36.11
N LEU A 39 -0.50 12.52 -34.80
CA LEU A 39 -0.27 13.76 -34.09
C LEU A 39 1.21 14.04 -33.82
N LEU A 40 2.08 13.04 -33.91
CA LEU A 40 3.53 13.21 -33.73
C LEU A 40 4.09 14.21 -34.76
N CYS A 41 5.03 15.02 -34.33
CA CYS A 41 5.79 15.90 -35.21
C CYS A 41 7.22 16.13 -34.68
N SER A 42 8.16 16.36 -35.60
CA SER A 42 9.54 16.66 -35.23
C SER A 42 9.68 17.98 -34.45
N PRO A 43 10.79 18.17 -33.72
CA PRO A 43 11.08 19.42 -33.02
C PRO A 43 11.01 20.66 -33.93
N GLU A 44 11.59 20.60 -35.15
CA GLU A 44 11.58 21.73 -36.09
C GLU A 44 10.15 22.06 -36.53
N LYS A 45 9.30 21.03 -36.70
CA LYS A 45 7.88 21.27 -37.05
C LYS A 45 7.13 21.84 -35.88
N PHE A 46 7.39 21.41 -34.67
CA PHE A 46 6.79 21.91 -33.45
C PHE A 46 7.10 23.40 -33.27
N GLU A 47 8.37 23.78 -33.36
CA GLU A 47 8.84 25.17 -33.31
C GLU A 47 8.22 26.01 -34.43
N SER A 48 8.18 25.50 -35.68
CA SER A 48 7.58 26.21 -36.82
C SER A 48 6.09 26.49 -36.62
N LEU A 49 5.40 25.61 -35.88
CA LEU A 49 3.98 25.82 -35.54
C LEU A 49 3.79 26.86 -34.43
N GLN A 50 4.77 27.06 -33.57
CA GLN A 50 4.77 28.17 -32.59
C GLN A 50 5.15 29.50 -33.23
N ALA A 51 6.11 29.47 -34.17
CA ALA A 51 6.57 30.67 -34.86
C ALA A 51 5.42 31.39 -35.57
N GLY A 52 5.28 32.68 -35.34
CA GLY A 52 4.21 33.50 -35.91
C GLY A 52 2.85 33.40 -35.20
N ARG A 53 2.80 32.71 -34.05
CA ARG A 53 1.64 32.69 -33.16
C ARG A 53 2.01 33.27 -31.80
N THR A 54 1.03 33.81 -31.10
CA THR A 54 1.21 34.31 -29.73
C THR A 54 0.74 33.26 -28.71
N PRO A 55 1.38 33.16 -27.53
CA PRO A 55 0.85 32.36 -26.44
C PRO A 55 -0.59 32.77 -26.11
N SER A 56 -1.49 31.79 -26.05
CA SER A 56 -2.89 32.10 -25.72
C SER A 56 -3.03 32.46 -24.25
N LYS A 57 -3.86 33.47 -23.97
CA LYS A 57 -4.21 33.89 -22.61
C LYS A 57 -5.30 32.99 -21.99
N ALA A 58 -6.11 32.37 -22.84
CA ALA A 58 -7.17 31.45 -22.44
C ALA A 58 -6.75 30.00 -22.78
N ALA A 59 -7.33 29.04 -22.09
CA ALA A 59 -7.07 27.62 -22.38
C ALA A 59 -7.67 27.25 -23.75
N LEU A 60 -6.83 26.90 -24.72
CA LEU A 60 -7.25 26.37 -26.02
C LEU A 60 -7.76 24.93 -25.89
N VAL A 61 -7.27 24.21 -24.87
CA VAL A 61 -7.70 22.85 -24.51
C VAL A 61 -8.12 22.86 -23.04
N THR A 62 -9.33 22.41 -22.77
CA THR A 62 -9.91 22.33 -21.42
C THR A 62 -10.06 20.89 -20.92
N GLY A 63 -9.78 19.90 -21.74
CA GLY A 63 -9.77 18.50 -21.38
C GLY A 63 -9.16 17.64 -22.47
N LEU A 64 -8.44 16.60 -22.08
CA LEU A 64 -7.83 15.59 -22.94
C LEU A 64 -8.42 14.21 -22.65
N SER A 65 -8.54 13.40 -23.69
CA SER A 65 -8.94 12.00 -23.59
C SER A 65 -8.07 11.13 -24.49
N ILE A 66 -7.70 9.96 -24.01
CA ILE A 66 -6.98 8.94 -24.77
C ILE A 66 -7.79 7.65 -24.74
N GLY A 67 -8.02 7.04 -25.90
CA GLY A 67 -8.83 5.83 -26.02
C GLY A 67 -10.28 6.00 -25.52
N GLY A 68 -10.80 7.24 -25.52
CA GLY A 68 -12.12 7.57 -24.99
C GLY A 68 -12.14 7.84 -23.48
N THR A 69 -11.05 7.59 -22.76
CA THR A 69 -10.94 7.87 -21.32
C THR A 69 -10.43 9.28 -21.09
N GLN A 70 -11.15 10.08 -20.30
CA GLN A 70 -10.72 11.41 -19.90
C GLN A 70 -9.51 11.33 -18.98
N LEU A 71 -8.50 12.14 -19.27
CA LEU A 71 -7.28 12.21 -18.46
C LEU A 71 -7.49 13.02 -17.19
N VAL A 72 -6.72 12.69 -16.16
CA VAL A 72 -6.63 13.49 -14.95
C VAL A 72 -5.71 14.67 -15.20
N GLN A 73 -6.12 15.86 -14.79
CA GLN A 73 -5.29 17.07 -14.85
C GLN A 73 -4.98 17.51 -13.43
N ASP A 74 -3.71 17.79 -13.17
CA ASP A 74 -3.31 18.47 -11.95
C ASP A 74 -3.73 19.94 -12.01
N GLY A 75 -4.58 20.35 -11.11
CA GLY A 75 -5.14 21.71 -11.06
C GLY A 75 -4.12 22.78 -10.65
N GLU A 76 -3.00 22.40 -10.04
CA GLU A 76 -1.93 23.34 -9.64
C GLU A 76 -0.96 23.63 -10.79
N THR A 77 -0.55 22.59 -11.52
CA THR A 77 0.46 22.70 -12.59
C THR A 77 -0.14 22.72 -13.99
N GLY A 78 -1.38 22.26 -14.15
CA GLY A 78 -2.03 22.07 -15.46
C GLY A 78 -1.54 20.86 -16.24
N VAL A 79 -0.68 20.03 -15.68
CA VAL A 79 -0.13 18.81 -16.30
C VAL A 79 -1.20 17.73 -16.35
N TYR A 80 -1.32 17.07 -17.50
CA TYR A 80 -2.20 15.91 -17.69
C TYR A 80 -1.47 14.62 -17.36
N TYR A 81 -2.20 13.63 -16.86
CA TYR A 81 -1.66 12.32 -16.51
C TYR A 81 -2.46 11.22 -17.22
N TYR A 82 -1.73 10.31 -17.83
CA TYR A 82 -2.25 9.14 -18.52
C TYR A 82 -1.64 7.87 -17.95
N SER A 83 -2.47 7.00 -17.43
CA SER A 83 -2.07 5.66 -17.01
C SER A 83 -1.95 4.76 -18.24
N LEU A 84 -0.72 4.36 -18.58
CA LEU A 84 -0.41 3.58 -19.78
C LEU A 84 -0.91 2.15 -19.66
N PRO A 85 -1.50 1.56 -20.70
CA PRO A 85 -1.83 0.15 -20.73
C PRO A 85 -0.58 -0.72 -20.55
N GLN A 86 -0.63 -1.72 -19.68
CA GLN A 86 0.49 -2.68 -19.51
C GLN A 86 0.68 -3.62 -20.70
N LYS A 87 -0.36 -3.83 -21.50
CA LYS A 87 -0.27 -4.62 -22.73
C LYS A 87 -0.23 -3.70 -23.93
N GLU A 88 0.67 -3.96 -24.84
CA GLU A 88 0.69 -3.32 -26.16
C GLU A 88 -0.68 -3.48 -26.81
N GLN A 89 -1.22 -2.35 -27.26
CA GLN A 89 -2.45 -2.35 -28.04
C GLN A 89 -2.08 -2.54 -29.52
N ASP A 90 -2.82 -3.39 -30.23
CA ASP A 90 -2.63 -3.65 -31.68
C ASP A 90 -2.74 -2.38 -32.53
N SER A 91 -3.30 -1.31 -31.98
CA SER A 91 -3.43 -0.02 -32.67
C SER A 91 -3.08 1.14 -31.74
N ALA A 92 -2.39 2.14 -32.30
CA ALA A 92 -2.09 3.37 -31.57
C ALA A 92 -3.38 4.03 -31.06
N PRO A 93 -3.47 4.39 -29.75
CA PRO A 93 -4.68 4.96 -29.19
C PRO A 93 -5.02 6.32 -29.83
N SER A 94 -6.32 6.60 -29.91
CA SER A 94 -6.79 7.91 -30.36
C SER A 94 -6.71 8.93 -29.24
N ILE A 95 -6.28 10.15 -29.59
CA ILE A 95 -6.38 11.33 -28.70
C ILE A 95 -7.49 12.22 -29.20
N SER A 96 -8.32 12.69 -28.29
CA SER A 96 -9.30 13.73 -28.50
C SER A 96 -9.21 14.78 -27.40
N PHE A 97 -9.75 15.97 -27.65
CA PHE A 97 -9.74 17.03 -26.68
C PHE A 97 -11.01 17.88 -26.74
N MET A 98 -11.36 18.49 -25.64
CA MET A 98 -12.35 19.56 -25.55
C MET A 98 -11.61 20.90 -25.54
N GLY A 99 -12.16 21.91 -26.26
CA GLY A 99 -11.51 23.20 -26.29
C GLY A 99 -12.12 24.16 -27.30
N GLU A 100 -11.37 25.22 -27.62
CA GLU A 100 -11.79 26.26 -28.54
C GLU A 100 -11.95 25.73 -29.97
N ARG A 101 -13.00 26.21 -30.66
CA ARG A 101 -13.31 25.82 -32.04
C ARG A 101 -12.16 26.19 -32.99
N GLY A 102 -11.69 25.23 -33.78
CA GLY A 102 -10.61 25.42 -34.73
C GLY A 102 -9.22 25.13 -34.19
N THR A 103 -9.12 24.78 -32.89
CA THR A 103 -7.88 24.29 -32.28
C THR A 103 -7.44 22.99 -32.93
N ARG A 104 -6.13 22.85 -33.12
CA ARG A 104 -5.44 21.65 -33.59
C ARG A 104 -4.44 21.22 -32.54
N LEU A 105 -4.12 19.91 -32.50
CA LEU A 105 -3.18 19.33 -31.54
C LEU A 105 -2.01 18.69 -32.29
N LYS A 106 -0.81 18.83 -31.75
CA LYS A 106 0.39 18.08 -32.12
C LYS A 106 1.11 17.59 -30.86
N ILE A 107 1.89 16.51 -31.02
CA ILE A 107 2.72 15.91 -29.98
C ILE A 107 4.17 16.07 -30.42
N LEU A 108 5.01 16.65 -29.57
CA LEU A 108 6.44 16.73 -29.80
C LEU A 108 7.02 15.29 -29.72
N GLN A 109 7.66 14.86 -30.81
CA GLN A 109 8.38 13.58 -30.85
C GLN A 109 9.86 13.87 -30.59
N ASP A 110 10.22 13.88 -29.32
CA ASP A 110 11.60 13.94 -28.81
C ASP A 110 12.01 12.61 -28.15
N PHE A 111 11.30 11.53 -28.47
CA PHE A 111 11.50 10.18 -27.98
C PHE A 111 11.53 9.19 -29.18
N GLU A 112 12.07 8.00 -28.94
CA GLU A 112 12.16 6.94 -29.95
C GLU A 112 10.81 6.24 -30.19
N GLY A 113 10.59 5.83 -31.42
CA GLY A 113 9.38 5.09 -31.81
C GLY A 113 8.15 5.94 -32.03
N THR A 114 6.98 5.32 -31.95
CA THR A 114 5.66 5.96 -32.16
C THR A 114 4.68 5.73 -31.03
N ALA A 115 5.08 5.02 -29.97
CA ALA A 115 4.34 4.84 -28.73
C ALA A 115 4.70 5.96 -27.75
N LEU A 116 3.79 6.31 -26.85
CA LEU A 116 4.07 7.25 -25.76
C LEU A 116 5.09 6.62 -24.79
N PRO A 117 6.11 7.39 -24.35
CA PRO A 117 7.18 6.86 -23.50
C PRO A 117 6.64 6.51 -22.10
N SER A 118 6.98 5.34 -21.59
CA SER A 118 6.65 4.93 -20.23
C SER A 118 7.50 5.70 -19.21
N GLY A 119 6.85 6.22 -18.16
CA GLY A 119 7.50 7.01 -17.10
C GLY A 119 7.87 8.44 -17.51
N GLY A 120 7.74 8.78 -18.80
CA GLY A 120 8.15 10.06 -19.36
C GLY A 120 7.05 11.12 -19.38
N THR A 121 7.48 12.35 -19.71
CA THR A 121 6.59 13.48 -19.97
C THR A 121 6.72 13.90 -21.42
N VAL A 122 5.60 14.06 -22.12
CA VAL A 122 5.54 14.52 -23.51
C VAL A 122 4.95 15.93 -23.57
N GLN A 123 5.46 16.76 -24.49
CA GLN A 123 4.89 18.06 -24.76
C GLN A 123 3.83 17.97 -25.87
N LEU A 124 2.74 18.67 -25.66
CA LEU A 124 1.65 18.83 -26.61
C LEU A 124 1.52 20.30 -27.02
N LEU A 125 1.29 20.56 -28.28
CA LEU A 125 1.01 21.88 -28.81
C LEU A 125 -0.44 21.94 -29.28
N ALA A 126 -1.26 22.67 -28.57
CA ALA A 126 -2.57 23.11 -29.05
C ALA A 126 -2.40 24.46 -29.77
N TYR A 127 -2.95 24.60 -30.98
CA TYR A 127 -2.80 25.82 -31.73
C TYR A 127 -4.00 26.12 -32.64
N THR A 128 -4.23 27.41 -32.83
CA THR A 128 -5.17 28.01 -33.82
C THR A 128 -4.40 28.66 -34.97
N LYS A 129 -5.01 29.55 -35.74
CA LYS A 129 -4.31 30.32 -36.75
C LYS A 129 -3.36 31.38 -36.12
N SER A 130 -3.72 31.94 -34.96
CA SER A 130 -3.05 33.10 -34.35
C SER A 130 -2.43 32.80 -32.98
N GLU A 131 -2.89 31.79 -32.28
CA GLU A 131 -2.49 31.51 -30.89
C GLU A 131 -2.03 30.06 -30.71
N TYR A 132 -1.24 29.82 -29.65
CA TYR A 132 -0.84 28.48 -29.22
C TYR A 132 -0.85 28.35 -27.69
N GLN A 133 -0.97 27.11 -27.23
CA GLN A 133 -0.82 26.70 -25.85
C GLN A 133 0.05 25.43 -25.82
N THR A 134 1.08 25.42 -24.99
CA THR A 134 1.87 24.23 -24.69
C THR A 134 1.27 23.51 -23.49
N LEU A 135 1.11 22.20 -23.57
CA LEU A 135 0.60 21.34 -22.52
C LEU A 135 1.64 20.25 -22.22
N GLN A 136 1.60 19.72 -21.03
CA GLN A 136 2.42 18.58 -20.63
C GLN A 136 1.53 17.36 -20.34
N LEU A 137 1.99 16.20 -20.75
CA LEU A 137 1.34 14.91 -20.51
C LEU A 137 2.35 13.95 -19.89
N VAL A 138 2.14 13.59 -18.65
CA VAL A 138 2.86 12.49 -17.96
C VAL A 138 2.23 11.17 -18.41
N CYS A 139 3.06 10.25 -18.88
CA CYS A 139 2.69 8.91 -19.29
C CYS A 139 3.20 7.92 -18.23
N THR A 140 2.40 7.64 -17.21
CA THR A 140 2.79 6.75 -16.11
C THR A 140 2.35 5.30 -16.34
N PRO A 141 3.20 4.29 -16.07
CA PRO A 141 2.78 2.89 -16.05
C PRO A 141 1.97 2.53 -14.80
N LEU A 142 1.89 3.44 -13.82
CA LEU A 142 1.11 3.22 -12.60
C LEU A 142 -0.39 3.49 -12.81
N PRO A 143 -1.26 2.83 -12.05
CA PRO A 143 -2.65 3.24 -11.91
C PRO A 143 -2.75 4.65 -11.34
N ILE A 144 -3.83 5.34 -11.69
CA ILE A 144 -4.13 6.67 -11.12
C ILE A 144 -5.41 6.56 -10.30
N LEU A 145 -5.34 6.99 -9.04
CA LEU A 145 -6.49 7.13 -8.15
C LEU A 145 -6.81 8.61 -7.94
N SER A 146 -7.97 9.04 -8.39
CA SER A 146 -8.48 10.40 -8.17
C SER A 146 -9.58 10.38 -7.13
N ILE A 147 -9.38 11.07 -6.02
CA ILE A 147 -10.35 11.20 -4.92
C ILE A 147 -10.82 12.65 -4.83
N TRP A 148 -12.13 12.83 -4.72
CA TRP A 148 -12.77 14.09 -4.37
C TRP A 148 -13.41 13.98 -3.00
N ALA A 149 -12.86 14.71 -2.03
CA ALA A 149 -13.33 14.77 -0.66
C ALA A 149 -14.10 16.07 -0.40
N ASP A 150 -15.14 16.02 0.45
CA ASP A 150 -15.94 17.19 0.84
C ASP A 150 -15.20 18.17 1.77
N LYS A 151 -13.88 17.97 1.92
CA LYS A 151 -13.00 18.80 2.75
C LYS A 151 -11.69 19.04 2.01
N ASP A 152 -11.07 20.19 2.24
CA ASP A 152 -9.73 20.44 1.73
C ASP A 152 -8.76 19.36 2.22
N PRO A 153 -7.91 18.77 1.36
CA PRO A 153 -6.99 17.70 1.72
C PRO A 153 -6.12 17.98 2.94
N ASP A 154 -5.62 19.21 3.07
CA ASP A 154 -4.77 19.63 4.18
C ASP A 154 -5.52 19.72 5.53
N ARG A 155 -6.85 19.63 5.50
CA ARG A 155 -7.72 19.70 6.67
C ARG A 155 -8.41 18.39 7.00
N ILE A 156 -8.12 17.32 6.28
CA ILE A 156 -8.63 15.98 6.61
C ILE A 156 -7.89 15.50 7.85
N GLU A 157 -8.65 15.05 8.85
CA GLU A 157 -8.16 14.60 10.17
C GLU A 157 -8.56 13.15 10.42
N LYS A 158 -8.14 12.56 11.55
CA LYS A 158 -8.58 11.22 11.98
C LYS A 158 -10.09 11.13 12.19
N SER A 159 -10.71 12.23 12.60
CA SER A 159 -12.15 12.32 12.90
C SER A 159 -12.63 13.76 12.66
N PRO A 160 -13.85 13.95 12.18
CA PRO A 160 -14.79 12.94 11.68
C PRO A 160 -14.43 12.41 10.29
N ASN A 161 -15.00 11.27 9.90
CA ASN A 161 -14.92 10.76 8.54
C ASN A 161 -15.47 11.79 7.55
N VAL A 162 -14.75 12.00 6.44
CA VAL A 162 -15.10 12.95 5.39
C VAL A 162 -15.72 12.20 4.22
N PRO A 163 -16.92 12.58 3.72
CA PRO A 163 -17.48 11.99 2.50
C PRO A 163 -16.53 12.18 1.31
N MET A 164 -16.43 11.14 0.46
CA MET A 164 -15.61 11.18 -0.74
C MET A 164 -16.22 10.40 -1.88
N SER A 165 -15.77 10.70 -3.09
CA SER A 165 -15.92 9.86 -4.27
C SER A 165 -14.55 9.59 -4.88
N LEU A 166 -14.38 8.43 -5.48
CA LEU A 166 -13.14 8.07 -6.15
C LEU A 166 -13.38 7.62 -7.59
N THR A 167 -12.36 7.82 -8.40
CA THR A 167 -12.23 7.27 -9.74
C THR A 167 -10.84 6.64 -9.84
N LEU A 168 -10.79 5.33 -10.08
CA LEU A 168 -9.57 4.58 -10.29
C LEU A 168 -9.40 4.28 -11.79
N TYR A 169 -8.28 4.70 -12.34
CA TYR A 169 -7.85 4.40 -13.71
C TYR A 169 -6.87 3.22 -13.64
N ASP A 170 -7.42 2.01 -13.77
CA ASP A 170 -6.64 0.77 -13.74
C ASP A 170 -6.44 0.24 -15.15
N ASN A 171 -5.29 0.49 -15.73
CA ASN A 171 -4.91 0.05 -17.06
C ASN A 171 -4.23 -1.33 -17.09
N ARG A 172 -4.06 -1.97 -15.94
CA ARG A 172 -3.51 -3.34 -15.83
C ARG A 172 -4.56 -4.40 -16.14
N ALA A 173 -5.84 -4.04 -16.08
CA ALA A 173 -6.92 -4.96 -16.38
C ALA A 173 -6.92 -5.37 -17.86
N ASN A 174 -6.98 -6.68 -18.10
CA ASN A 174 -6.99 -7.29 -19.43
C ASN A 174 -8.24 -7.00 -20.28
N ALA A 175 -9.22 -6.29 -19.76
CA ALA A 175 -10.53 -6.16 -20.38
C ALA A 175 -11.09 -4.74 -20.20
N GLY A 176 -10.75 -3.85 -21.06
CA GLY A 176 -11.64 -2.83 -21.59
C GLY A 176 -12.40 -1.87 -20.67
N VAL A 177 -12.26 -1.93 -19.34
CA VAL A 177 -12.83 -0.94 -18.42
C VAL A 177 -11.74 -0.43 -17.49
N PRO A 178 -10.95 0.54 -17.94
CA PRO A 178 -9.87 1.07 -17.13
C PRO A 178 -10.36 2.02 -16.02
N VAL A 179 -11.67 2.18 -15.82
CA VAL A 179 -12.20 3.19 -14.88
C VAL A 179 -13.21 2.56 -13.93
N VAL A 180 -12.86 2.54 -12.64
CA VAL A 180 -13.73 2.11 -11.54
C VAL A 180 -14.17 3.34 -10.76
N GLN A 181 -15.46 3.46 -10.44
CA GLN A 181 -15.98 4.55 -9.63
C GLN A 181 -16.66 4.03 -8.37
N ALA A 182 -16.39 4.68 -7.25
CA ALA A 182 -17.03 4.38 -5.98
C ALA A 182 -17.21 5.64 -5.13
N ALA A 183 -18.04 5.53 -4.12
CA ALA A 183 -18.24 6.57 -3.12
C ALA A 183 -18.07 5.98 -1.70
N GLY A 184 -17.86 6.85 -0.73
CA GLY A 184 -17.69 6.42 0.65
C GLY A 184 -17.22 7.54 1.55
N THR A 185 -16.39 7.21 2.52
CA THR A 185 -15.77 8.18 3.43
C THR A 185 -14.27 7.93 3.53
N MET A 186 -13.53 8.95 3.92
CA MET A 186 -12.10 8.87 4.20
C MET A 186 -11.72 9.62 5.48
N HIS A 187 -10.63 9.21 6.08
CA HIS A 187 -9.98 9.93 7.18
C HIS A 187 -8.47 9.66 7.19
N VAL A 188 -7.71 10.50 7.89
CA VAL A 188 -6.27 10.27 8.11
C VAL A 188 -6.09 9.07 9.04
N ARG A 189 -5.22 8.12 8.64
CA ARG A 189 -4.84 6.98 9.47
C ARG A 189 -3.40 7.11 9.99
N GLY A 190 -3.08 6.23 10.93
CA GLY A 190 -1.76 6.12 11.54
C GLY A 190 -1.73 6.69 12.96
N ARG A 191 -0.58 6.54 13.63
CA ARG A 191 -0.30 7.09 14.96
C ARG A 191 0.75 8.21 14.85
N GLY A 192 2.02 7.89 14.82
CA GLY A 192 3.12 8.83 14.62
C GLY A 192 3.09 9.48 13.24
N SER A 193 2.78 8.72 12.20
CA SER A 193 2.69 9.18 10.81
C SER A 193 1.64 10.27 10.57
N THR A 194 0.71 10.49 11.50
CA THR A 194 -0.24 11.63 11.41
C THR A 194 0.44 13.00 11.59
N ASN A 195 1.66 13.05 12.05
CA ASN A 195 2.45 14.27 12.18
C ASN A 195 3.16 14.66 10.87
N TYR A 196 3.34 13.73 9.93
CA TYR A 196 3.97 14.03 8.64
C TYR A 196 3.08 14.90 7.75
N PRO A 197 3.63 15.75 6.88
CA PRO A 197 2.86 16.51 5.89
C PRO A 197 2.05 15.62 4.94
N LYS A 198 2.68 14.60 4.36
CA LYS A 198 2.05 13.59 3.52
C LYS A 198 1.39 12.52 4.40
N LYS A 199 0.06 12.51 4.42
CA LYS A 199 -0.74 11.64 5.30
C LYS A 199 -1.08 10.30 4.65
N GLY A 200 -1.12 9.23 5.45
CA GLY A 200 -1.83 8.02 5.09
C GLY A 200 -3.34 8.17 5.31
N TYR A 201 -4.15 7.48 4.51
CA TYR A 201 -5.62 7.56 4.60
C TYR A 201 -6.23 6.18 4.75
N ARG A 202 -7.40 6.12 5.39
CA ARG A 202 -8.31 4.99 5.34
C ARG A 202 -9.54 5.39 4.57
N LEU A 203 -9.94 4.53 3.64
CA LEU A 203 -11.14 4.72 2.81
C LEU A 203 -12.15 3.65 3.20
N LYS A 204 -13.41 4.02 3.34
CA LYS A 204 -14.53 3.09 3.52
C LYS A 204 -15.52 3.29 2.39
N LEU A 205 -15.60 2.31 1.50
CA LEU A 205 -16.52 2.36 0.37
C LEU A 205 -17.91 1.95 0.81
N THR A 206 -18.91 2.67 0.33
CA THR A 206 -20.30 2.42 0.68
C THR A 206 -21.22 2.56 -0.53
N HIS A 207 -22.25 1.74 -0.58
CA HIS A 207 -23.38 1.94 -1.47
C HIS A 207 -24.20 3.16 -1.06
N THR A 208 -25.10 3.60 -1.94
CA THR A 208 -26.00 4.75 -1.66
C THR A 208 -26.94 4.53 -0.47
N ASN A 209 -27.19 3.28 -0.09
CA ASN A 209 -27.98 2.92 1.09
C ASN A 209 -27.14 2.91 2.39
N GLY A 210 -25.84 3.19 2.31
CA GLY A 210 -24.91 3.21 3.47
C GLY A 210 -24.31 1.85 3.83
N GLN A 211 -24.68 0.78 3.12
CA GLN A 211 -24.03 -0.52 3.30
C GLN A 211 -22.64 -0.51 2.69
N GLU A 212 -21.76 -1.34 3.22
CA GLU A 212 -20.40 -1.53 2.72
C GLU A 212 -20.44 -1.98 1.24
N ASN A 213 -19.53 -1.43 0.45
CA ASN A 213 -19.40 -1.72 -0.98
C ASN A 213 -18.07 -2.45 -1.22
N ASP A 214 -18.10 -3.76 -1.13
CA ASP A 214 -16.92 -4.59 -1.38
C ASP A 214 -16.60 -4.63 -2.88
N MET A 215 -15.39 -4.21 -3.22
CA MET A 215 -14.88 -4.15 -4.59
C MET A 215 -13.45 -4.69 -4.62
N ALA A 216 -13.09 -5.44 -5.65
CA ALA A 216 -11.71 -5.77 -5.94
C ALA A 216 -11.04 -4.59 -6.66
N LEU A 217 -10.08 -3.94 -6.03
CA LEU A 217 -9.31 -2.85 -6.61
C LEU A 217 -7.89 -3.32 -6.91
N LEU A 218 -7.36 -2.98 -8.08
CA LEU A 218 -5.99 -3.30 -8.51
C LEU A 218 -5.62 -4.80 -8.43
N GLY A 219 -6.60 -5.69 -8.53
CA GLY A 219 -6.38 -7.14 -8.40
C GLY A 219 -6.19 -7.62 -6.97
N LEU A 220 -6.33 -6.75 -5.97
CA LEU A 220 -6.36 -7.10 -4.55
C LEU A 220 -7.70 -7.75 -4.19
N ARG A 221 -7.80 -8.35 -2.99
CA ARG A 221 -9.04 -8.97 -2.51
C ARG A 221 -10.24 -8.01 -2.60
N SER A 222 -11.44 -8.54 -2.67
CA SER A 222 -12.66 -7.71 -2.59
C SER A 222 -12.85 -7.20 -1.17
N ASP A 223 -12.91 -5.88 -1.03
CA ASP A 223 -13.04 -5.20 0.26
C ASP A 223 -13.77 -3.85 0.11
N GLY A 224 -14.41 -3.40 1.18
CA GLY A 224 -14.95 -2.05 1.30
C GLY A 224 -14.06 -1.13 2.12
N ASP A 225 -13.01 -1.67 2.74
CA ASP A 225 -12.11 -0.93 3.63
C ASP A 225 -10.67 -0.96 3.06
N TRP A 226 -10.14 0.22 2.73
CA TRP A 226 -8.89 0.37 2.01
C TRP A 226 -7.92 1.27 2.75
N ILE A 227 -6.63 1.02 2.57
CA ILE A 227 -5.52 1.79 3.12
C ILE A 227 -4.77 2.46 1.97
N LEU A 228 -4.54 3.76 2.08
CA LEU A 228 -3.55 4.48 1.28
C LEU A 228 -2.32 4.72 2.16
N TYR A 229 -1.27 3.96 1.89
CA TYR A 229 0.02 4.09 2.55
C TYR A 229 0.85 5.18 1.87
N ALA A 230 1.40 6.11 2.64
CA ALA A 230 2.03 7.32 2.11
C ALA A 230 3.54 7.18 1.85
N GLY A 231 4.24 6.28 2.54
CA GLY A 231 5.69 6.10 2.43
C GLY A 231 6.53 7.36 2.73
N TYR A 232 6.03 8.30 3.55
CA TYR A 232 6.69 9.59 3.76
C TYR A 232 8.07 9.47 4.38
N ALA A 233 8.22 8.62 5.40
CA ALA A 233 9.46 8.45 6.15
C ALA A 233 10.47 7.49 5.49
N GLU A 234 10.03 6.70 4.51
CA GLU A 234 10.89 5.76 3.81
C GLU A 234 11.68 6.45 2.71
N THR A 235 12.97 6.19 2.65
CA THR A 235 13.87 6.75 1.65
C THR A 235 13.57 6.17 0.26
N GLU A 236 13.46 4.85 0.16
CA GLU A 236 13.22 4.14 -1.10
C GLU A 236 11.74 3.97 -1.46
N LYS A 237 10.81 4.30 -0.53
CA LYS A 237 9.34 4.19 -0.68
C LYS A 237 8.80 2.76 -0.85
N LEU A 238 9.55 1.72 -0.49
CA LEU A 238 9.16 0.34 -0.77
C LEU A 238 9.13 -0.62 0.42
N ARG A 239 9.76 -0.29 1.58
CA ARG A 239 9.96 -1.25 2.69
C ARG A 239 8.66 -1.88 3.15
N GLN A 240 7.63 -1.06 3.36
CA GLN A 240 6.27 -1.53 3.68
C GLN A 240 5.73 -2.48 2.61
N VAL A 241 5.84 -2.11 1.34
CA VAL A 241 5.23 -2.87 0.24
C VAL A 241 6.01 -4.15 -0.03
N PHE A 242 7.33 -4.08 -0.06
CA PHE A 242 8.20 -5.22 -0.31
C PHE A 242 8.08 -6.28 0.79
N SER A 243 8.17 -5.87 2.07
CA SER A 243 8.03 -6.79 3.20
C SER A 243 6.64 -7.43 3.27
N ALA A 244 5.58 -6.64 3.03
CA ALA A 244 4.22 -7.18 2.98
C ALA A 244 4.06 -8.23 1.87
N LYS A 245 4.62 -7.99 0.68
CA LYS A 245 4.61 -8.97 -0.43
C LYS A 245 5.40 -10.22 -0.11
N LEU A 246 6.58 -10.06 0.48
CA LEU A 246 7.44 -11.18 0.87
C LEU A 246 6.71 -12.10 1.86
N TRP A 247 6.05 -11.51 2.87
CA TRP A 247 5.19 -12.24 3.80
C TRP A 247 3.99 -12.88 3.10
N HIS A 248 3.30 -12.11 2.28
CA HIS A 248 2.10 -12.58 1.57
C HIS A 248 2.37 -13.79 0.69
N GLU A 249 3.45 -13.77 -0.08
CA GLU A 249 3.79 -14.83 -1.03
C GLU A 249 4.42 -16.07 -0.35
N GLY A 250 5.14 -15.87 0.78
CA GLY A 250 5.83 -16.96 1.46
C GLY A 250 5.02 -17.65 2.54
N CYS A 251 4.29 -16.87 3.36
CA CYS A 251 3.83 -17.34 4.66
C CYS A 251 2.33 -17.14 4.91
N SER A 252 1.62 -16.38 4.05
CA SER A 252 0.28 -15.90 4.40
C SER A 252 -0.76 -16.97 4.68
N THR A 253 -0.63 -18.16 4.10
CA THR A 253 -1.55 -19.30 4.30
C THR A 253 -0.87 -20.51 4.90
N ASP A 254 0.40 -20.41 5.28
CA ASP A 254 1.14 -21.52 5.89
C ASP A 254 0.83 -21.63 7.39
N ASN A 255 -0.37 -22.10 7.68
CA ASN A 255 -0.87 -22.37 9.01
C ASN A 255 -1.85 -23.55 8.96
N GLU A 256 -2.10 -24.20 10.10
CA GLU A 256 -2.96 -25.39 10.16
C GLU A 256 -4.40 -25.13 9.71
N PHE A 257 -4.83 -23.88 9.73
CA PHE A 257 -6.18 -23.48 9.35
C PHE A 257 -6.29 -23.11 7.87
N GLY A 258 -5.16 -22.93 7.17
CA GLY A 258 -5.12 -22.49 5.78
C GLY A 258 -5.75 -21.11 5.53
N VAL A 259 -5.78 -20.25 6.55
CA VAL A 259 -6.38 -18.92 6.45
C VAL A 259 -5.33 -17.85 6.14
N PRO A 260 -5.66 -16.86 5.28
CA PRO A 260 -4.72 -15.76 5.01
C PRO A 260 -4.48 -14.92 6.29
N ASN A 261 -3.25 -14.52 6.55
CA ASN A 261 -2.87 -13.68 7.68
C ASN A 261 -1.98 -12.49 7.29
N SER A 262 -2.12 -12.02 6.05
CA SER A 262 -1.30 -10.96 5.47
C SER A 262 -2.17 -9.89 4.79
N ASN A 263 -1.59 -8.72 4.55
CA ASN A 263 -2.10 -7.75 3.58
C ASN A 263 -1.17 -7.67 2.36
N ASP A 264 -1.67 -7.13 1.26
CA ASP A 264 -0.88 -6.83 0.05
C ASP A 264 -1.13 -5.39 -0.38
N TYR A 265 -0.20 -4.84 -1.16
CA TYR A 265 -0.20 -3.46 -1.63
C TYR A 265 0.12 -3.36 -3.10
N LYS A 266 -0.45 -2.32 -3.75
CA LYS A 266 -0.14 -1.94 -5.13
C LYS A 266 0.16 -0.45 -5.20
N PHE A 267 1.26 -0.08 -5.85
CA PHE A 267 1.61 1.32 -6.07
C PHE A 267 0.64 2.01 -7.03
N LEU A 268 0.41 3.29 -6.81
CA LEU A 268 -0.42 4.15 -7.64
C LEU A 268 -0.02 5.62 -7.49
N GLU A 269 -0.45 6.45 -8.44
CA GLU A 269 -0.39 7.89 -8.33
C GLU A 269 -1.71 8.43 -7.80
N LEU A 270 -1.66 9.19 -6.69
CA LEU A 270 -2.84 9.74 -6.04
C LEU A 270 -3.10 11.18 -6.47
N PHE A 271 -4.34 11.47 -6.81
CA PHE A 271 -4.89 12.81 -6.93
C PHE A 271 -5.93 13.04 -5.85
N LEU A 272 -5.84 14.16 -5.15
CA LEU A 272 -6.77 14.51 -4.09
C LEU A 272 -7.34 15.93 -4.36
N ASN A 273 -8.66 16.00 -4.56
CA ASN A 273 -9.37 17.21 -4.97
C ASN A 273 -8.75 17.92 -6.20
N GLY A 274 -8.38 17.11 -7.22
CA GLY A 274 -7.83 17.60 -8.48
C GLY A 274 -6.37 18.07 -8.39
N ARG A 275 -5.67 17.84 -7.30
CA ARG A 275 -4.23 18.13 -7.13
C ARG A 275 -3.44 16.83 -7.13
N TYR A 276 -2.30 16.78 -7.80
CA TYR A 276 -1.37 15.65 -7.68
C TYR A 276 -0.90 15.55 -6.24
N TRP A 277 -1.08 14.37 -5.64
CA TRP A 277 -0.82 14.16 -4.22
C TRP A 277 0.38 13.28 -3.95
N GLY A 278 0.91 12.59 -4.97
CA GLY A 278 2.15 11.82 -4.92
C GLY A 278 1.97 10.33 -5.15
N LEU A 279 3.07 9.60 -4.96
CA LEU A 279 3.15 8.14 -4.99
C LEU A 279 2.58 7.57 -3.70
N TYR A 280 1.61 6.67 -3.82
CA TYR A 280 1.00 5.95 -2.70
C TYR A 280 0.96 4.45 -2.99
N ALA A 281 0.74 3.65 -1.95
CA ALA A 281 0.39 2.24 -2.11
C ALA A 281 -1.02 1.99 -1.56
N LEU A 282 -1.89 1.39 -2.39
CA LEU A 282 -3.22 0.92 -1.99
C LEU A 282 -3.10 -0.49 -1.43
N GLY A 283 -3.63 -0.71 -0.25
CA GLY A 283 -3.73 -2.02 0.39
C GLY A 283 -5.03 -2.15 1.17
N TYR A 284 -5.24 -3.29 1.78
CA TYR A 284 -6.38 -3.56 2.66
C TYR A 284 -5.91 -3.78 4.10
N PRO A 285 -6.76 -3.53 5.11
CA PRO A 285 -6.40 -3.75 6.51
C PRO A 285 -6.29 -5.23 6.85
N ILE A 286 -5.59 -5.54 7.93
CA ILE A 286 -5.71 -6.82 8.61
C ILE A 286 -6.99 -6.74 9.47
N ASP A 287 -7.97 -7.58 9.15
CA ASP A 287 -9.29 -7.58 9.78
C ASP A 287 -9.97 -8.97 9.73
N SER A 288 -11.21 -9.05 10.22
CA SER A 288 -11.98 -10.30 10.29
C SER A 288 -12.23 -10.96 8.92
N LYS A 289 -12.29 -10.19 7.84
CA LYS A 289 -12.47 -10.74 6.47
C LYS A 289 -11.27 -11.59 6.05
N GLN A 290 -10.09 -11.26 6.56
CA GLN A 290 -8.84 -11.92 6.23
C GLN A 290 -8.84 -13.39 6.66
N TRP A 291 -9.30 -13.67 7.86
CA TRP A 291 -9.24 -15.02 8.40
C TRP A 291 -10.44 -15.90 8.03
N GLN A 292 -11.41 -15.36 7.25
CA GLN A 292 -12.59 -16.08 6.75
C GLN A 292 -13.31 -16.87 7.85
N LEU A 293 -13.37 -16.32 9.06
CA LEU A 293 -13.86 -16.97 10.26
C LEU A 293 -15.27 -16.48 10.59
N GLN A 294 -16.07 -17.37 11.17
CA GLN A 294 -17.41 -17.02 11.64
C GLN A 294 -17.33 -16.31 12.98
N GLU A 295 -18.29 -15.44 13.25
CA GLU A 295 -18.40 -14.75 14.53
C GLU A 295 -18.49 -15.77 15.68
N GLY A 296 -17.68 -15.56 16.73
CA GLY A 296 -17.59 -16.45 17.90
C GLY A 296 -16.64 -17.64 17.77
N GLU A 297 -16.02 -17.88 16.60
CA GLU A 297 -14.99 -18.91 16.42
C GLU A 297 -13.58 -18.37 16.70
N TYR A 298 -13.41 -17.08 16.78
CA TYR A 298 -12.12 -16.43 16.97
C TYR A 298 -12.26 -15.09 17.71
N ALA A 299 -11.14 -14.63 18.26
CA ALA A 299 -10.93 -13.25 18.64
C ALA A 299 -9.55 -12.82 18.15
N TYR A 300 -9.38 -11.57 17.73
CA TYR A 300 -8.08 -11.08 17.38
C TYR A 300 -7.77 -9.78 18.11
N PHE A 301 -6.53 -9.67 18.50
CA PHE A 301 -6.03 -8.66 19.41
C PHE A 301 -4.92 -7.88 18.74
N LYS A 302 -4.91 -6.59 18.98
CA LYS A 302 -3.84 -5.68 18.59
C LYS A 302 -3.05 -5.28 19.82
N VAL A 303 -1.74 -5.27 19.72
CA VAL A 303 -0.87 -4.79 20.80
C VAL A 303 -1.06 -3.29 21.00
N ASN A 304 -1.27 -2.86 22.25
CA ASN A 304 -1.26 -1.47 22.67
C ASN A 304 -0.05 -1.20 23.57
N PRO A 305 1.05 -0.70 23.01
CA PRO A 305 2.32 -0.56 23.74
C PRO A 305 2.29 0.47 24.88
N LEU A 306 1.27 1.32 24.94
CA LEU A 306 1.14 2.34 26.00
C LEU A 306 0.70 1.76 27.34
N VAL A 307 0.18 0.54 27.34
CA VAL A 307 -0.43 -0.11 28.52
C VAL A 307 0.33 -1.38 28.90
N TRP A 308 1.37 -1.72 28.17
CA TRP A 308 2.18 -2.92 28.42
C TRP A 308 3.09 -2.72 29.64
N GLU A 309 3.00 -3.65 30.60
CA GLU A 309 3.93 -3.78 31.72
C GLU A 309 4.50 -5.21 31.74
N PRO A 310 5.84 -5.39 31.76
CA PRO A 310 6.47 -6.73 31.63
C PRO A 310 6.14 -7.70 32.79
N GLU A 311 5.81 -7.17 33.98
CA GLU A 311 5.56 -7.96 35.20
C GLU A 311 4.07 -8.19 35.46
N GLN A 312 3.24 -8.30 34.42
CA GLN A 312 1.81 -8.43 34.59
C GLN A 312 1.39 -9.82 35.03
N ASP A 313 0.38 -9.86 35.88
CA ASP A 313 -0.27 -11.10 36.27
C ASP A 313 -1.39 -11.45 35.28
N TYR A 314 -1.14 -12.48 34.45
CA TYR A 314 -2.13 -12.99 33.49
C TYR A 314 -3.11 -13.99 34.13
N THR A 315 -3.03 -14.23 35.43
CA THR A 315 -3.88 -15.20 36.15
C THR A 315 -5.19 -14.58 36.67
N GLU A 316 -5.28 -13.26 36.75
CA GLU A 316 -6.45 -12.58 37.35
C GLU A 316 -7.71 -12.62 36.48
N GLY A 317 -7.63 -13.12 35.25
CA GLY A 317 -8.75 -13.12 34.29
C GLY A 317 -9.07 -11.74 33.71
N GLY A 318 -10.04 -11.67 32.81
CA GLY A 318 -10.43 -10.41 32.17
C GLY A 318 -9.50 -9.99 31.03
N LYS A 319 -9.46 -8.69 30.71
CA LYS A 319 -8.67 -8.17 29.58
C LYS A 319 -7.19 -8.41 29.77
N THR A 320 -6.55 -9.00 28.74
CA THR A 320 -5.10 -9.13 28.71
C THR A 320 -4.47 -7.75 28.66
N PRO A 321 -3.66 -7.37 29.67
CA PRO A 321 -3.02 -6.06 29.67
C PRO A 321 -2.11 -5.83 28.46
N GLY A 322 -2.06 -4.60 27.96
CA GLY A 322 -1.28 -4.27 26.76
C GLY A 322 -1.92 -4.65 25.42
N TYR A 323 -3.16 -5.15 25.44
CA TYR A 323 -3.90 -5.54 24.24
C TYR A 323 -5.24 -4.83 24.10
N GLU A 324 -5.63 -4.61 22.85
CA GLU A 324 -6.96 -4.16 22.45
C GLU A 324 -7.64 -5.27 21.65
N LEU A 325 -8.89 -5.59 21.97
CA LEU A 325 -9.70 -6.49 21.15
C LEU A 325 -10.05 -5.77 19.83
N ALA A 326 -9.55 -6.29 18.72
CA ALA A 326 -9.72 -5.68 17.41
C ALA A 326 -10.92 -6.26 16.63
N GLY A 327 -11.41 -7.45 17.01
CA GLY A 327 -12.63 -8.05 16.46
C GLY A 327 -12.81 -9.50 16.88
N GLY A 328 -13.85 -10.13 16.33
CA GLY A 328 -14.30 -11.48 16.73
C GLY A 328 -15.32 -11.45 17.88
N ALA A 329 -15.38 -10.36 18.62
CA ALA A 329 -16.38 -10.05 19.64
C ALA A 329 -16.59 -8.52 19.72
N ASP A 330 -17.51 -8.06 20.57
CA ASP A 330 -17.70 -6.64 20.84
C ASP A 330 -16.38 -6.06 21.38
N GLN A 331 -15.88 -4.99 20.75
CA GLN A 331 -14.59 -4.38 21.07
C GLN A 331 -14.47 -3.88 22.51
N ASP A 332 -15.61 -3.54 23.13
CA ASP A 332 -15.67 -3.15 24.53
C ASP A 332 -15.87 -4.35 25.48
N SER A 333 -15.88 -5.58 24.94
CA SER A 333 -16.14 -6.78 25.72
C SER A 333 -15.10 -6.96 26.83
N GLU A 334 -15.62 -7.13 28.04
CA GLU A 334 -14.86 -7.57 29.23
C GLU A 334 -15.12 -9.05 29.53
N ASP A 335 -15.80 -9.77 28.61
CA ASP A 335 -16.09 -11.19 28.76
C ASP A 335 -14.77 -11.96 28.85
N GLU A 336 -14.55 -12.57 29.99
CA GLU A 336 -13.37 -13.39 30.29
C GLU A 336 -13.13 -14.48 29.23
N GLN A 337 -14.19 -15.07 28.68
CA GLN A 337 -14.07 -16.13 27.68
C GLN A 337 -13.43 -15.64 26.37
N VAL A 338 -13.55 -14.35 26.05
CA VAL A 338 -12.93 -13.74 24.88
C VAL A 338 -11.42 -13.57 25.08
N TRP A 339 -11.02 -13.20 26.28
CA TRP A 339 -9.63 -12.90 26.64
C TRP A 339 -8.84 -14.11 27.14
N GLN A 340 -9.54 -15.13 27.65
CA GLN A 340 -8.93 -16.31 28.24
C GLN A 340 -7.86 -16.96 27.35
N PRO A 341 -8.07 -17.15 26.01
CA PRO A 341 -7.05 -17.77 25.19
C PRO A 341 -5.72 -17.02 25.15
N LEU A 342 -5.77 -15.68 25.19
CA LEU A 342 -4.57 -14.86 25.19
C LEU A 342 -3.90 -14.83 26.58
N ASN A 343 -4.68 -14.83 27.65
CA ASN A 343 -4.19 -14.95 29.03
C ASN A 343 -3.53 -16.31 29.24
N ASP A 344 -4.16 -17.40 28.82
CA ASP A 344 -3.61 -18.77 28.90
C ASP A 344 -2.30 -18.90 28.13
N TYR A 345 -2.24 -18.25 26.93
CA TYR A 345 -1.02 -18.21 26.13
C TYR A 345 0.14 -17.61 26.93
N TYR A 346 -0.03 -16.40 27.47
CA TYR A 346 1.05 -15.72 28.20
C TYR A 346 1.37 -16.38 29.53
N GLN A 347 0.36 -16.79 30.29
CA GLN A 347 0.57 -17.50 31.54
C GLN A 347 1.42 -18.77 31.32
N THR A 348 1.04 -19.58 30.33
CA THR A 348 1.76 -20.81 30.00
C THR A 348 3.15 -20.52 29.45
N PHE A 349 3.27 -19.51 28.56
CA PHE A 349 4.56 -19.12 27.98
C PHE A 349 5.57 -18.71 29.05
N PHE A 350 5.16 -17.89 30.01
CA PHE A 350 6.07 -17.40 31.06
C PHE A 350 6.37 -18.45 32.12
N SER A 351 5.40 -19.31 32.46
CA SER A 351 5.58 -20.35 33.49
C SER A 351 6.27 -21.62 32.99
N ALA A 352 6.35 -21.83 31.67
CA ALA A 352 6.97 -23.03 31.12
C ALA A 352 8.46 -23.13 31.46
N GLU A 353 8.85 -24.30 31.98
CA GLU A 353 10.24 -24.70 32.24
C GLU A 353 10.70 -25.73 31.20
N TRP A 354 12.00 -26.04 31.14
CA TRP A 354 12.54 -26.99 30.18
C TRP A 354 11.86 -28.39 30.24
N GLU A 355 11.53 -28.85 31.42
CA GLU A 355 10.88 -30.13 31.65
C GLU A 355 9.49 -30.22 31.01
N ASP A 356 8.80 -29.06 30.92
CA ASP A 356 7.44 -28.93 30.38
C ASP A 356 7.42 -28.32 28.96
N ARG A 357 8.57 -28.25 28.30
CA ARG A 357 8.72 -27.55 27.00
C ARG A 357 7.73 -27.97 25.92
N GLN A 358 7.18 -29.20 26.02
CA GLN A 358 6.18 -29.68 25.07
C GLN A 358 4.90 -28.82 25.04
N VAL A 359 4.59 -28.11 26.11
CA VAL A 359 3.43 -27.22 26.15
C VAL A 359 3.59 -26.05 25.18
N LEU A 360 4.82 -25.59 24.93
CA LEU A 360 5.11 -24.48 24.02
C LEU A 360 4.70 -24.79 22.56
N TYR A 361 4.75 -26.05 22.13
CA TYR A 361 4.28 -26.48 20.81
C TYR A 361 2.75 -26.40 20.64
N THR A 362 2.01 -26.25 21.73
CA THR A 362 0.54 -26.18 21.71
C THR A 362 -0.02 -24.77 21.80
N LEU A 363 0.81 -23.78 22.15
CA LEU A 363 0.38 -22.40 22.40
C LEU A 363 0.04 -21.65 21.12
N ALA A 364 0.81 -21.87 20.08
CA ALA A 364 0.64 -21.20 18.80
C ALA A 364 0.50 -22.24 17.68
N ASP A 365 0.04 -21.80 16.53
CA ASP A 365 0.22 -22.55 15.30
C ASP A 365 1.71 -22.65 15.00
N GLU A 366 2.26 -23.87 14.99
CA GLU A 366 3.70 -24.12 14.91
C GLU A 366 4.30 -23.55 13.62
N LYS A 367 3.68 -23.80 12.48
CA LYS A 367 4.17 -23.30 11.19
C LYS A 367 4.17 -21.78 11.15
N ASN A 368 3.03 -21.15 11.51
CA ASN A 368 2.92 -19.71 11.55
C ASN A 368 3.90 -19.08 12.56
N ALA A 369 4.13 -19.71 13.70
CA ALA A 369 5.10 -19.25 14.69
C ALA A 369 6.54 -19.29 14.15
N ILE A 370 6.92 -20.39 13.45
CA ILE A 370 8.22 -20.53 12.79
C ILE A 370 8.38 -19.48 11.66
N ASP A 371 7.39 -19.38 10.79
CA ASP A 371 7.40 -18.41 9.70
C ASP A 371 7.54 -16.98 10.21
N THR A 372 6.80 -16.65 11.27
CA THR A 372 6.87 -15.30 11.86
C THR A 372 8.24 -15.02 12.47
N TRP A 373 8.82 -16.01 13.17
CA TRP A 373 10.16 -15.91 13.75
C TRP A 373 11.22 -15.68 12.66
N LEU A 374 11.20 -16.51 11.59
CA LEU A 374 12.09 -16.38 10.44
C LEU A 374 11.93 -15.03 9.73
N PHE A 375 10.69 -14.60 9.54
CA PHE A 375 10.38 -13.38 8.81
C PHE A 375 10.81 -12.12 9.56
N ILE A 376 10.52 -12.03 10.87
CA ILE A 376 10.86 -10.84 11.66
C ILE A 376 12.38 -10.66 11.74
N ASP A 377 13.14 -11.75 11.92
CA ASP A 377 14.59 -11.67 11.88
C ASP A 377 15.09 -11.31 10.46
N LEU A 378 14.59 -11.97 9.42
CA LEU A 378 14.97 -11.70 8.02
C LEU A 378 14.83 -10.23 7.65
N ILE A 379 13.69 -9.63 7.95
CA ILE A 379 13.43 -8.21 7.61
C ILE A 379 14.02 -7.24 8.63
N GLN A 380 14.62 -7.72 9.70
CA GLN A 380 15.05 -6.91 10.85
C GLN A 380 13.92 -6.03 11.39
N GLY A 381 12.81 -6.66 11.72
CA GLY A 381 11.57 -6.01 12.13
C GLY A 381 11.64 -5.40 13.53
N VAL A 382 12.48 -4.39 13.75
CA VAL A 382 12.68 -3.75 15.06
C VAL A 382 11.42 -3.10 15.62
N ASP A 383 10.51 -2.65 14.75
CA ASP A 383 9.25 -2.03 15.18
C ASP A 383 8.14 -3.08 15.43
N GLN A 384 8.39 -4.36 15.13
CA GLN A 384 7.58 -5.49 15.55
C GLN A 384 8.00 -6.02 16.94
N MET A 385 9.25 -5.73 17.32
CA MET A 385 9.84 -6.05 18.62
C MET A 385 10.39 -4.78 19.26
N LEU A 386 9.67 -4.22 20.20
CA LEU A 386 10.17 -3.06 20.97
C LEU A 386 11.15 -3.49 22.07
N ASP A 387 11.85 -2.51 22.63
CA ASP A 387 12.73 -2.72 23.80
C ASP A 387 12.07 -3.60 24.86
N GLU A 388 12.84 -4.47 25.49
CA GLU A 388 12.40 -5.44 26.52
C GLU A 388 11.53 -6.60 25.97
N GLY A 389 11.63 -6.90 24.66
CA GLY A 389 10.97 -8.06 24.05
C GLY A 389 9.46 -7.96 23.90
N ARG A 390 8.91 -6.74 23.87
CA ARG A 390 7.49 -6.51 23.68
C ARG A 390 7.11 -6.67 22.22
N LEU A 391 6.02 -7.40 21.94
CA LEU A 391 5.40 -7.40 20.61
C LEU A 391 4.79 -6.02 20.33
N TYR A 392 5.02 -5.51 19.12
CA TYR A 392 4.40 -4.32 18.59
C TYR A 392 4.04 -4.60 17.13
N ASN A 393 3.26 -3.77 16.47
CA ASN A 393 2.89 -3.98 15.07
C ASN A 393 2.58 -5.45 14.71
N MET A 394 1.85 -6.14 15.58
CA MET A 394 1.44 -7.53 15.46
C MET A 394 -0.03 -7.66 15.86
N TYR A 395 -0.79 -8.43 15.10
CA TYR A 395 -2.05 -8.96 15.55
C TYR A 395 -1.85 -10.39 16.04
N LEU A 396 -2.49 -10.73 17.15
CA LEU A 396 -2.58 -12.10 17.65
C LEU A 396 -4.02 -12.58 17.45
N VAL A 397 -4.18 -13.70 16.77
CA VAL A 397 -5.49 -14.29 16.46
C VAL A 397 -5.66 -15.56 17.26
N ALA A 398 -6.57 -15.57 18.24
CA ALA A 398 -6.93 -16.78 18.98
C ALA A 398 -7.96 -17.56 18.17
N LYS A 399 -7.59 -18.71 17.64
CA LYS A 399 -8.48 -19.56 16.84
C LYS A 399 -8.66 -20.93 17.47
N LYS A 400 -9.93 -21.40 17.51
CA LYS A 400 -10.27 -22.75 17.97
C LYS A 400 -9.98 -23.78 16.87
N GLY A 401 -9.16 -24.80 17.20
CA GLY A 401 -8.89 -25.97 16.40
C GLY A 401 -9.31 -27.26 17.11
N GLU A 402 -9.05 -28.41 16.50
CA GLU A 402 -9.36 -29.73 17.08
C GLU A 402 -8.59 -30.01 18.39
N GLY A 403 -7.38 -29.44 18.53
CA GLY A 403 -6.49 -29.59 19.69
C GLY A 403 -6.62 -28.53 20.77
N GLY A 404 -7.58 -27.62 20.66
CA GLY A 404 -7.72 -26.46 21.55
C GLY A 404 -7.59 -25.13 20.81
N THR A 405 -7.44 -24.04 21.57
CA THR A 405 -7.23 -22.71 20.97
C THR A 405 -5.73 -22.48 20.75
N LYS A 406 -5.37 -22.05 19.55
CA LYS A 406 -4.01 -21.67 19.18
C LYS A 406 -3.92 -20.20 18.82
N ILE A 407 -2.77 -19.61 19.03
CA ILE A 407 -2.45 -18.24 18.60
C ILE A 407 -1.80 -18.27 17.22
N LEU A 408 -2.28 -17.39 16.32
CA LEU A 408 -1.64 -17.07 15.05
C LEU A 408 -1.10 -15.65 15.14
N TYR A 409 0.08 -15.43 14.58
CA TYR A 409 0.68 -14.12 14.43
C TYR A 409 0.36 -13.55 13.05
N ALA A 410 0.00 -12.28 13.00
CA ALA A 410 -0.17 -11.54 11.77
C ALA A 410 0.60 -10.22 11.85
N PRO A 411 1.85 -10.19 11.36
CA PRO A 411 2.68 -9.00 11.40
C PRO A 411 2.18 -7.95 10.39
N TRP A 412 2.40 -6.68 10.72
CA TRP A 412 2.00 -5.55 9.90
C TRP A 412 2.88 -4.32 10.18
N ASP A 413 2.80 -3.26 9.33
CA ASP A 413 3.49 -1.97 9.49
C ASP A 413 5.02 -2.12 9.40
N PHE A 414 5.52 -2.45 8.20
CA PHE A 414 6.91 -2.84 7.92
C PHE A 414 7.79 -1.67 7.42
N ASP A 415 7.43 -0.43 7.69
CA ASP A 415 8.19 0.74 7.23
C ASP A 415 9.56 0.90 7.90
N ARG A 416 9.78 0.21 9.05
CA ARG A 416 11.05 0.17 9.78
C ARG A 416 11.66 -1.22 9.76
N THR A 417 12.14 -1.59 8.60
CA THR A 417 12.73 -2.91 8.32
C THR A 417 13.99 -2.74 7.48
N TRP A 418 14.72 -3.82 7.27
CA TRP A 418 15.92 -3.85 6.43
C TRP A 418 16.95 -2.79 6.86
N GLY A 419 17.30 -2.83 8.11
CA GLY A 419 18.29 -1.94 8.71
C GLY A 419 17.76 -0.59 9.19
N PHE A 420 16.53 -0.20 8.84
CA PHE A 420 15.96 1.07 9.29
C PHE A 420 15.49 1.00 10.75
N VAL A 421 15.96 1.95 11.53
CA VAL A 421 15.59 2.15 12.93
C VAL A 421 15.05 3.56 13.16
N LEU A 422 14.34 3.74 14.26
CA LEU A 422 13.84 5.05 14.66
C LEU A 422 14.94 5.87 15.32
N GLY A 423 15.26 7.00 14.72
CA GLY A 423 16.14 8.00 15.29
C GLY A 423 15.42 9.08 16.10
N GLU A 424 16.17 10.06 16.54
CA GLU A 424 15.64 11.25 17.20
C GLU A 424 14.68 12.02 16.27
N ASN A 425 13.68 12.65 16.87
CA ASN A 425 12.64 13.42 16.14
C ASN A 425 11.81 12.62 15.13
N ASN A 426 11.64 11.31 15.34
CA ASN A 426 10.93 10.40 14.43
C ASN A 426 11.52 10.34 13.00
N THR A 427 12.81 10.56 12.86
CA THR A 427 13.52 10.32 11.61
C THR A 427 13.97 8.86 11.55
N ASN A 428 13.78 8.21 10.41
CA ASN A 428 14.33 6.87 10.18
C ASN A 428 15.77 7.01 9.64
N TYR A 429 16.65 6.11 10.05
CA TYR A 429 18.00 6.01 9.50
C TYR A 429 18.44 4.56 9.42
N LEU A 430 19.44 4.27 8.59
CA LEU A 430 20.06 2.95 8.53
C LEU A 430 20.93 2.78 9.77
N GLY A 431 20.51 1.93 10.70
CA GLY A 431 21.16 1.73 12.00
C GLY A 431 21.51 0.29 12.31
N LEU A 432 21.12 -0.66 11.43
CA LEU A 432 21.53 -2.06 11.49
C LEU A 432 22.25 -2.44 10.21
N GLU A 433 23.20 -3.34 10.34
CA GLU A 433 23.90 -3.97 9.23
C GLU A 433 23.24 -5.33 8.88
N PRO A 434 23.51 -5.90 7.69
CA PRO A 434 22.94 -7.21 7.32
C PRO A 434 23.23 -8.35 8.29
N GLU A 435 24.26 -8.25 9.12
CA GLU A 435 24.68 -9.24 10.12
C GLU A 435 23.93 -9.14 11.45
N ASP A 436 23.20 -8.05 11.68
CA ASP A 436 22.46 -7.86 12.93
C ASP A 436 21.16 -8.67 12.94
N HIS A 437 20.85 -9.31 14.06
CA HIS A 437 19.66 -10.12 14.26
C HIS A 437 18.64 -9.47 15.18
N VAL A 438 17.37 -9.78 14.96
CA VAL A 438 16.25 -9.32 15.79
C VAL A 438 15.57 -10.52 16.43
N GLU A 439 15.69 -10.63 17.76
CA GLU A 439 15.10 -11.72 18.53
C GLU A 439 13.62 -11.51 18.79
N MET A 440 12.80 -12.51 18.53
CA MET A 440 11.35 -12.49 18.79
C MET A 440 11.03 -13.12 20.15
N THR A 441 11.42 -12.47 21.23
CA THR A 441 11.45 -13.00 22.61
C THR A 441 10.10 -13.53 23.14
N LEU A 442 8.97 -13.08 22.58
CA LEU A 442 7.63 -13.56 22.96
C LEU A 442 7.04 -14.58 21.96
N ASN A 443 7.89 -15.27 21.22
CA ASN A 443 7.52 -16.39 20.36
C ASN A 443 8.00 -17.71 20.99
N PRO A 444 7.16 -18.76 21.06
CA PRO A 444 7.57 -20.06 21.58
C PRO A 444 8.80 -20.66 20.88
N VAL A 445 8.98 -20.37 19.59
CA VAL A 445 10.13 -20.80 18.79
C VAL A 445 11.43 -20.23 19.36
N GLU A 446 11.48 -18.93 19.67
CA GLU A 446 12.65 -18.28 20.27
C GLU A 446 13.03 -18.95 21.60
N LYS A 447 12.03 -19.18 22.48
CA LYS A 447 12.26 -19.81 23.78
C LYS A 447 12.80 -21.24 23.64
N LEU A 448 12.28 -22.03 22.69
CA LEU A 448 12.73 -23.39 22.41
C LEU A 448 14.15 -23.41 21.81
N ILE A 449 14.46 -22.48 20.92
CA ILE A 449 15.83 -22.32 20.35
C ILE A 449 16.82 -21.93 21.45
N ALA A 450 16.44 -20.97 22.30
CA ALA A 450 17.28 -20.57 23.44
C ALA A 450 17.57 -21.72 24.43
N TRP A 451 16.67 -22.69 24.50
CA TRP A 451 16.86 -23.91 25.26
C TRP A 451 17.57 -25.05 24.49
N GLU A 452 18.02 -24.79 23.26
CA GLU A 452 18.67 -25.76 22.37
C GLU A 452 17.79 -26.98 22.06
N GLU A 453 16.45 -26.78 21.95
CA GLU A 453 15.53 -27.85 21.61
C GLU A 453 15.73 -28.32 20.16
N LYS A 454 16.27 -29.55 20.01
CA LYS A 454 16.74 -30.06 18.71
C LYS A 454 15.65 -30.22 17.66
N ASP A 455 14.45 -30.59 18.07
CA ASP A 455 13.34 -30.78 17.12
C ASP A 455 12.85 -29.42 16.58
N MET A 456 12.80 -28.38 17.41
CA MET A 456 12.47 -27.05 16.98
C MET A 456 13.55 -26.45 16.06
N ILE A 457 14.83 -26.58 16.43
CA ILE A 457 15.95 -26.12 15.59
C ILE A 457 15.88 -26.78 14.20
N ARG A 458 15.59 -28.07 14.15
CA ARG A 458 15.43 -28.78 12.87
C ARG A 458 14.20 -28.28 12.10
N ALA A 459 13.06 -28.09 12.74
CA ALA A 459 11.84 -27.60 12.11
C ALA A 459 12.04 -26.21 11.49
N VAL A 460 12.70 -25.30 12.21
CA VAL A 460 13.05 -23.96 11.72
C VAL A 460 13.97 -24.03 10.50
N TYR A 461 15.02 -24.87 10.58
CA TYR A 461 15.93 -25.06 9.45
C TYR A 461 15.21 -25.62 8.21
N GLU A 462 14.39 -26.66 8.39
CA GLU A 462 13.63 -27.27 7.29
C GLU A 462 12.65 -26.26 6.66
N GLN A 463 11.95 -25.48 7.46
CA GLN A 463 11.06 -24.42 6.96
C GLN A 463 11.82 -23.34 6.22
N TRP A 464 12.98 -22.91 6.73
CA TRP A 464 13.86 -21.99 6.00
C TRP A 464 14.23 -22.54 4.63
N GLN A 465 14.62 -23.83 4.53
CA GLN A 465 14.95 -24.44 3.24
C GLN A 465 13.75 -24.47 2.28
N VAL A 466 12.53 -24.73 2.80
CA VAL A 466 11.30 -24.68 1.99
C VAL A 466 11.08 -23.26 1.42
N LEU A 467 11.16 -22.24 2.26
CA LEU A 467 11.00 -20.85 1.85
C LEU A 467 12.08 -20.43 0.82
N ARG A 468 13.36 -20.81 1.07
CA ARG A 468 14.48 -20.54 0.15
C ARG A 468 14.40 -21.27 -1.18
N ALA A 469 13.78 -22.42 -1.22
CA ALA A 469 13.52 -23.16 -2.46
C ALA A 469 12.27 -22.64 -3.21
N GLY A 470 11.43 -21.85 -2.56
CA GLY A 470 10.15 -21.36 -3.04
C GLY A 470 10.05 -19.84 -3.09
N ALA A 471 9.13 -19.29 -2.33
CA ALA A 471 8.77 -17.87 -2.36
C ALA A 471 9.94 -16.93 -2.04
N TRP A 472 10.87 -17.35 -1.21
CA TRP A 472 12.05 -16.57 -0.83
C TRP A 472 13.32 -17.00 -1.59
N SER A 473 13.19 -17.65 -2.73
CA SER A 473 14.33 -17.92 -3.61
C SER A 473 14.95 -16.60 -4.11
N ASN A 474 16.24 -16.63 -4.44
CA ASN A 474 16.92 -15.44 -4.94
C ASN A 474 16.20 -14.86 -6.19
N GLU A 475 15.68 -15.73 -7.06
CA GLU A 475 14.96 -15.32 -8.27
C GLU A 475 13.65 -14.60 -7.93
N ASN A 476 12.85 -15.14 -7.00
CA ASN A 476 11.57 -14.52 -6.63
C ASN A 476 11.77 -13.22 -5.86
N VAL A 477 12.74 -13.18 -4.94
CA VAL A 477 13.09 -11.95 -4.21
C VAL A 477 13.57 -10.86 -5.16
N GLN A 478 14.44 -11.21 -6.12
CA GLN A 478 14.90 -10.28 -7.15
C GLN A 478 13.73 -9.77 -7.99
N ALA A 479 12.84 -10.65 -8.44
CA ALA A 479 11.67 -10.26 -9.22
C ALA A 479 10.72 -9.31 -8.46
N LEU A 480 10.56 -9.50 -7.15
CA LEU A 480 9.78 -8.58 -6.30
C LEU A 480 10.44 -7.20 -6.21
N LEU A 481 11.77 -7.16 -6.02
CA LEU A 481 12.54 -5.91 -5.97
C LEU A 481 12.50 -5.18 -7.31
N ASP A 482 12.74 -5.89 -8.42
CA ASP A 482 12.68 -5.33 -9.78
C ASP A 482 11.29 -4.76 -10.07
N GLY A 483 10.24 -5.42 -9.61
CA GLY A 483 8.86 -4.93 -9.72
C GLY A 483 8.65 -3.62 -8.95
N CYS A 484 9.18 -3.52 -7.74
CA CYS A 484 9.12 -2.27 -6.95
C CYS A 484 9.94 -1.15 -7.62
N GLU A 485 11.12 -1.45 -8.12
CA GLU A 485 11.96 -0.49 -8.83
C GLU A 485 11.27 0.04 -10.09
N GLN A 486 10.66 -0.86 -10.86
CA GLN A 486 9.86 -0.48 -12.03
C GLN A 486 8.70 0.46 -11.65
N ASP A 487 7.98 0.14 -10.58
CA ASP A 487 6.83 0.93 -10.14
C ASP A 487 7.26 2.30 -9.56
N ILE A 488 8.37 2.40 -8.87
CA ILE A 488 8.79 3.61 -8.15
C ILE A 488 9.67 4.51 -9.04
N PHE A 489 10.78 3.97 -9.58
CA PHE A 489 11.80 4.76 -10.29
C PHE A 489 11.53 4.81 -11.80
N ALA A 490 11.39 3.67 -12.49
CA ALA A 490 11.20 3.67 -13.93
C ALA A 490 9.87 4.30 -14.36
N SER A 491 8.88 4.38 -13.47
CA SER A 491 7.66 5.15 -13.68
C SER A 491 7.87 6.67 -13.60
N GLY A 492 8.98 7.13 -13.05
CA GLY A 492 9.25 8.53 -12.69
C GLY A 492 8.42 9.03 -11.49
N ALA A 493 7.72 8.14 -10.79
CA ALA A 493 6.84 8.52 -9.67
C ALA A 493 7.65 8.98 -8.45
N TYR A 494 8.88 8.46 -8.25
CA TYR A 494 9.77 8.89 -7.18
C TYR A 494 10.09 10.38 -7.28
N ASP A 495 10.51 10.84 -8.45
CA ASP A 495 10.86 12.25 -8.69
C ASP A 495 9.63 13.17 -8.56
N ARG A 496 8.49 12.71 -9.05
CA ARG A 496 7.22 13.46 -8.91
C ARG A 496 6.75 13.55 -7.46
N ASP A 497 6.93 12.48 -6.68
CA ASP A 497 6.64 12.46 -5.24
C ASP A 497 7.56 13.43 -4.48
N PHE A 498 8.86 13.39 -4.79
CA PHE A 498 9.84 14.31 -4.22
C PHE A 498 9.54 15.77 -4.56
N ALA A 499 9.22 16.06 -5.81
CA ALA A 499 8.81 17.42 -6.22
C ALA A 499 7.59 17.92 -5.45
N ARG A 500 6.65 17.01 -5.09
CA ARG A 500 5.48 17.35 -4.29
C ARG A 500 5.77 17.46 -2.80
N TRP A 501 6.66 16.60 -2.28
CA TRP A 501 6.97 16.46 -0.86
C TRP A 501 8.50 16.51 -0.62
N PRO A 502 9.15 17.68 -0.81
CA PRO A 502 10.62 17.77 -0.78
C PRO A 502 11.24 17.45 0.58
N ASP A 503 10.46 17.57 1.67
CA ASP A 503 10.92 17.24 3.03
C ASP A 503 10.65 15.77 3.41
N SER A 504 10.17 14.92 2.50
CA SER A 504 9.99 13.49 2.77
C SER A 504 11.33 12.75 2.75
N GLY A 505 11.36 11.51 3.28
CA GLY A 505 12.56 10.67 3.22
C GLY A 505 12.94 10.37 1.76
N HIS A 506 13.85 11.14 1.19
CA HIS A 506 14.44 10.95 -0.12
C HIS A 506 15.95 11.06 -0.01
N ASN A 507 16.64 10.36 -0.90
CA ASN A 507 18.07 10.57 -1.12
C ASN A 507 18.23 11.40 -2.41
N ASP A 508 18.92 12.54 -2.29
CA ASP A 508 19.27 13.36 -3.45
C ASP A 508 20.07 12.53 -4.45
N GLY A 509 19.56 12.43 -5.68
CA GLY A 509 20.23 11.70 -6.75
C GLY A 509 20.02 10.17 -6.76
N GLN A 510 19.17 9.64 -5.88
CA GLN A 510 18.79 8.22 -5.97
C GLN A 510 17.96 7.98 -7.24
N THR A 511 18.43 7.07 -8.08
CA THR A 511 17.81 6.73 -9.37
C THR A 511 17.39 5.27 -9.48
N ASP A 512 17.83 4.45 -8.52
CA ASP A 512 17.60 3.00 -8.49
C ASP A 512 17.62 2.46 -7.06
N LEU A 513 17.45 1.15 -6.92
CA LEU A 513 17.48 0.42 -5.66
C LEU A 513 18.75 -0.40 -5.43
N SER A 514 19.85 -0.11 -6.13
CA SER A 514 21.06 -0.97 -6.10
C SER A 514 21.62 -1.18 -4.68
N GLU A 515 21.64 -0.17 -3.83
CA GLU A 515 22.07 -0.29 -2.43
C GLU A 515 21.10 -1.16 -1.63
N PHE A 516 19.81 -0.98 -1.81
CA PHE A 516 18.79 -1.79 -1.15
C PHE A 516 18.84 -3.25 -1.61
N HIS A 517 19.01 -3.53 -2.92
CA HIS A 517 19.24 -4.87 -3.45
C HIS A 517 20.46 -5.54 -2.80
N ALA A 518 21.57 -4.80 -2.65
CA ALA A 518 22.77 -5.32 -2.02
C ALA A 518 22.53 -5.66 -0.54
N TYR A 519 21.78 -4.80 0.18
CA TYR A 519 21.40 -5.02 1.56
C TYR A 519 20.55 -6.28 1.71
N VAL A 520 19.48 -6.40 0.95
CA VAL A 520 18.58 -7.57 0.96
C VAL A 520 19.36 -8.86 0.66
N ALA A 521 20.19 -8.84 -0.38
CA ALA A 521 21.03 -9.99 -0.72
C ALA A 521 22.04 -10.33 0.40
N GLY A 522 22.58 -9.32 1.09
CA GLY A 522 23.41 -9.48 2.28
C GLY A 522 22.65 -10.20 3.39
N ARG A 523 21.45 -9.73 3.66
CA ARG A 523 20.56 -10.26 4.71
C ARG A 523 20.17 -11.73 4.48
N PHE A 524 19.84 -12.10 3.24
CA PHE A 524 19.55 -13.50 2.91
C PHE A 524 20.77 -14.41 3.07
N ARG A 525 21.98 -13.94 2.72
CA ARG A 525 23.22 -14.72 2.94
C ARG A 525 23.51 -14.91 4.42
N GLU A 526 23.30 -13.89 5.24
CA GLU A 526 23.48 -14.00 6.69
C GLU A 526 22.48 -14.97 7.29
N MET A 527 21.22 -14.89 6.92
CA MET A 527 20.21 -15.83 7.38
C MET A 527 20.51 -17.29 6.96
N ASP A 528 21.00 -17.51 5.73
CA ASP A 528 21.47 -18.84 5.28
C ASP A 528 22.59 -19.36 6.20
N SER A 529 23.55 -18.52 6.57
CA SER A 529 24.65 -18.84 7.49
C SER A 529 24.17 -19.08 8.92
N HIS A 530 23.29 -18.24 9.41
CA HIS A 530 22.71 -18.33 10.75
C HIS A 530 21.93 -19.64 10.94
N MET A 531 21.06 -19.99 9.98
CA MET A 531 20.29 -21.25 10.01
C MET A 531 21.21 -22.47 10.00
N GLN A 532 22.30 -22.44 9.22
CA GLN A 532 23.29 -23.53 9.26
C GLN A 532 23.99 -23.62 10.62
N GLY A 533 24.35 -22.47 11.21
CA GLY A 533 24.97 -22.41 12.54
C GLY A 533 24.09 -22.90 13.68
N LEU A 534 22.76 -22.77 13.56
CA LEU A 534 21.82 -23.31 14.54
C LEU A 534 21.84 -24.85 14.59
N LEU A 535 22.01 -25.52 13.44
CA LEU A 535 22.11 -26.99 13.40
C LEU A 535 23.36 -27.55 14.05
N GLU A 536 24.43 -26.75 14.14
CA GLU A 536 25.71 -27.18 14.70
C GLU A 536 25.75 -27.09 16.24
N LYS A 537 24.79 -26.39 16.86
CA LYS A 537 24.59 -26.29 18.29
C LYS A 537 23.88 -27.54 18.83
#